data_36541e9264756cc1ffb8b2dd28264a2e
#
_entry.id   36541e9264756cc1ffb8b2dd28264a2e
#
_cell.length_a   1.000
_cell.length_b   1.000
_cell.length_c   1.000
_cell.angle_alpha   90.00
_cell.angle_beta   90.00
_cell.angle_gamma   90.00
#
_symmetry.space_group_name_H-M   'P 1'
#
loop_
_entity.id
_entity.type
_entity.pdbx_description
1 polymer ?
#
loop_
_entity_poly.entity_id
_entity_poly.type
_entity_poly.pdbx_seq_one_letter_code
_entity_poly.pdbx_strand_id
1 'polypeptide(L)'
;MTLVGTEDVEVSSSLFTRLDGNAVFIGGNNRGLTIDSNEFVFIGDTAIAAWGDTSTRLNANGSLSLPYPIGPDGRGGDQPRGTRITNNLVHEIGLWQKQSSLYFQAVAAQTLLKGNVFFNGPRAALNFKCVLRLFALLHLRVWAL
;
A
#
# COMPACT_ATOMS: atom_id res chain seq x y z
N MET A 1 12.06 -2.45 -2.44
CA MET A 1 12.37 -2.22 -0.99
C MET A 1 11.25 -2.81 -0.15
N THR A 2 11.59 -3.48 0.97
CA THR A 2 10.59 -4.03 1.90
C THR A 2 10.81 -3.43 3.29
N LEU A 3 9.72 -2.96 3.89
CA LEU A 3 9.68 -2.34 5.22
C LEU A 3 8.75 -3.15 6.12
N VAL A 4 9.28 -3.74 7.18
CA VAL A 4 8.52 -4.56 8.15
C VAL A 4 8.95 -4.19 9.55
N GLY A 5 8.01 -3.90 10.44
CA GLY A 5 8.28 -3.55 11.84
C GLY A 5 9.05 -2.23 12.00
N THR A 6 8.76 -1.24 11.17
CA THR A 6 9.46 0.06 11.20
C THR A 6 8.60 1.15 11.81
N GLU A 7 9.24 2.15 12.43
CA GLU A 7 8.60 3.33 12.99
C GLU A 7 9.27 4.60 12.46
N ASP A 8 8.45 5.60 12.09
CA ASP A 8 8.85 6.94 11.64
C ASP A 8 9.95 6.96 10.55
N VAL A 9 9.88 6.00 9.63
CA VAL A 9 10.79 5.95 8.47
C VAL A 9 10.31 6.93 7.40
N GLU A 10 11.25 7.60 6.77
CA GLU A 10 11.02 8.44 5.60
C GLU A 10 11.75 7.90 4.36
N VAL A 11 11.03 7.85 3.26
CA VAL A 11 11.54 7.55 1.92
C VAL A 11 11.19 8.73 1.03
N SER A 12 12.17 9.56 0.72
CA SER A 12 11.92 10.80 -0.01
C SER A 12 12.94 11.07 -1.11
N SER A 13 12.52 11.90 -2.07
CA SER A 13 13.36 12.44 -3.15
C SER A 13 14.18 11.38 -3.88
N SER A 14 13.60 10.22 -4.11
CA SER A 14 14.27 9.04 -4.67
C SER A 14 13.63 8.60 -5.98
N LEU A 15 14.44 7.98 -6.85
CA LEU A 15 13.99 7.36 -8.09
C LEU A 15 13.95 5.83 -7.93
N PHE A 16 12.78 5.25 -8.13
CA PHE A 16 12.56 3.81 -8.22
C PHE A 16 12.30 3.45 -9.67
N THR A 17 13.21 2.71 -10.28
CA THR A 17 13.08 2.38 -11.71
C THR A 17 13.56 0.98 -12.04
N ARG A 18 12.96 0.38 -13.07
CA ARG A 18 13.33 -0.94 -13.63
C ARG A 18 13.32 -2.05 -12.59
N LEU A 19 12.24 -2.13 -11.83
CA LEU A 19 12.03 -3.17 -10.83
C LEU A 19 10.96 -4.15 -11.32
N ASP A 20 11.23 -5.46 -11.20
CA ASP A 20 10.33 -6.50 -11.70
C ASP A 20 9.09 -6.69 -10.81
N GLY A 21 9.21 -6.46 -9.51
CA GLY A 21 8.11 -6.54 -8.54
C GLY A 21 7.64 -5.17 -8.05
N ASN A 22 7.10 -5.13 -6.82
CA ASN A 22 6.72 -3.87 -6.17
C ASN A 22 7.95 -3.01 -5.87
N ALA A 23 7.87 -1.70 -6.06
CA ALA A 23 8.97 -0.81 -5.70
C ALA A 23 9.10 -0.69 -4.17
N VAL A 24 7.98 -0.45 -3.47
CA VAL A 24 7.93 -0.44 -2.01
C VAL A 24 6.85 -1.40 -1.51
N PHE A 25 7.23 -2.30 -0.63
CA PHE A 25 6.31 -3.18 0.10
C PHE A 25 6.35 -2.85 1.60
N ILE A 26 5.19 -2.61 2.19
CA ILE A 26 5.00 -2.23 3.58
C ILE A 26 4.24 -3.38 4.25
N GLY A 27 4.89 -4.14 5.11
CA GLY A 27 4.30 -5.32 5.74
C GLY A 27 4.28 -5.24 7.26
N GLY A 28 3.34 -5.95 7.87
CA GLY A 28 3.27 -6.12 9.31
C GLY A 28 3.14 -4.82 10.11
N ASN A 29 3.74 -4.76 11.27
CA ASN A 29 3.67 -3.61 12.17
C ASN A 29 4.56 -2.45 11.69
N ASN A 30 3.99 -1.53 10.93
CA ASN A 30 4.62 -0.28 10.52
C ASN A 30 3.87 0.92 11.07
N ARG A 31 4.58 1.94 11.52
CA ARG A 31 4.02 3.17 12.10
C ARG A 31 4.69 4.41 11.51
N GLY A 32 3.87 5.40 11.15
CA GLY A 32 4.35 6.73 10.76
C GLY A 32 5.22 6.79 9.49
N LEU A 33 5.19 5.76 8.63
CA LEU A 33 5.98 5.76 7.39
C LEU A 33 5.57 6.92 6.49
N THR A 34 6.55 7.67 6.00
CA THR A 34 6.36 8.73 4.99
C THR A 34 7.06 8.35 3.69
N ILE A 35 6.32 8.41 2.57
CA ILE A 35 6.84 8.24 1.21
C ILE A 35 6.50 9.52 0.46
N ASP A 36 7.48 10.41 0.30
CA ASP A 36 7.27 11.76 -0.21
C ASP A 36 8.19 12.12 -1.36
N SER A 37 7.66 12.81 -2.36
CA SER A 37 8.44 13.41 -3.45
C SER A 37 9.35 12.41 -4.19
N ASN A 38 8.90 11.18 -4.38
CA ASN A 38 9.62 10.16 -5.16
C ASN A 38 9.06 10.04 -6.58
N GLU A 39 9.88 9.49 -7.47
CA GLU A 39 9.45 9.03 -8.79
C GLU A 39 9.50 7.51 -8.86
N PHE A 40 8.40 6.91 -9.36
CA PHE A 40 8.27 5.48 -9.62
C PHE A 40 7.99 5.27 -11.09
N VAL A 41 8.91 4.65 -11.81
CA VAL A 41 8.83 4.47 -13.26
C VAL A 41 9.40 3.13 -13.71
N PHE A 42 8.77 2.51 -14.71
CA PHE A 42 9.13 1.18 -15.20
C PHE A 42 9.13 0.12 -14.11
N ILE A 43 8.03 0.06 -13.36
CA ILE A 43 7.81 -0.92 -12.29
C ILE A 43 7.00 -2.10 -12.85
N GLY A 44 7.45 -3.32 -12.58
CA GLY A 44 6.81 -4.54 -13.07
C GLY A 44 5.45 -4.82 -12.45
N ASP A 45 5.26 -4.43 -11.21
CA ASP A 45 4.03 -4.58 -10.43
C ASP A 45 3.55 -3.24 -9.85
N THR A 46 2.87 -3.24 -8.72
CA THR A 46 2.37 -2.07 -7.98
C THR A 46 3.53 -1.21 -7.45
N ALA A 47 3.44 0.09 -7.57
CA ALA A 47 4.50 0.97 -7.07
C ALA A 47 4.64 0.85 -5.55
N ILE A 48 3.55 1.03 -4.79
CA ILE A 48 3.55 0.97 -3.33
C ILE A 48 2.46 0.01 -2.87
N ALA A 49 2.82 -1.07 -2.20
CA ALA A 49 1.90 -2.04 -1.65
C ALA A 49 1.99 -2.10 -0.12
N ALA A 50 0.86 -2.02 0.57
CA ALA A 50 0.76 -2.17 2.02
C ALA A 50 -0.08 -3.41 2.35
N TRP A 51 0.48 -4.31 3.15
CA TRP A 51 -0.19 -5.52 3.56
C TRP A 51 0.04 -5.82 5.04
N GLY A 52 -1.04 -5.77 5.81
CA GLY A 52 -1.03 -6.18 7.20
C GLY A 52 -1.54 -7.60 7.40
N ASP A 53 -1.36 -8.12 8.59
CA ASP A 53 -1.87 -9.41 9.01
C ASP A 53 -2.98 -9.26 10.06
N THR A 54 -3.94 -10.18 10.04
CA THR A 54 -4.99 -10.34 11.04
C THR A 54 -5.07 -11.81 11.43
N SER A 55 -4.12 -12.26 12.22
CA SER A 55 -3.97 -13.65 12.65
C SER A 55 -5.17 -14.22 13.44
N THR A 56 -6.04 -13.35 13.94
CA THR A 56 -7.23 -13.71 14.73
C THR A 56 -8.34 -14.42 13.94
N ARG A 57 -8.18 -14.64 12.65
CA ARG A 57 -9.17 -15.36 11.82
C ARG A 57 -9.01 -16.86 11.82
N LEU A 58 -7.89 -17.35 12.28
CA LEU A 58 -7.62 -18.79 12.33
C LEU A 58 -7.85 -19.30 13.74
N ASN A 59 -8.57 -20.41 13.85
CA ASN A 59 -8.62 -21.17 15.09
C ASN A 59 -7.29 -21.93 15.30
N ALA A 60 -7.13 -22.58 16.45
CA ALA A 60 -5.89 -23.28 16.82
C ALA A 60 -5.42 -24.34 15.81
N ASN A 61 -6.29 -24.82 14.93
CA ASN A 61 -5.95 -25.80 13.89
C ASN A 61 -5.73 -25.17 12.50
N GLY A 62 -5.63 -23.85 12.41
CA GLY A 62 -5.40 -23.14 11.16
C GLY A 62 -6.61 -23.00 10.24
N SER A 63 -7.80 -23.39 10.68
CA SER A 63 -9.03 -23.22 9.91
C SER A 63 -9.69 -21.86 10.21
N LEU A 64 -10.48 -21.35 9.25
CA LEU A 64 -11.29 -20.16 9.49
C LEU A 64 -12.31 -20.40 10.60
N SER A 65 -12.35 -19.54 11.60
CA SER A 65 -13.36 -19.61 12.65
C SER A 65 -14.72 -19.17 12.11
N LEU A 66 -15.74 -19.92 12.48
CA LEU A 66 -17.15 -19.58 12.22
C LEU A 66 -17.88 -19.34 13.56
N PRO A 67 -18.78 -18.35 13.63
CA PRO A 67 -19.16 -17.41 12.58
C PRO A 67 -18.01 -16.45 12.24
N TYR A 68 -17.91 -16.03 10.98
CA TYR A 68 -16.85 -15.11 10.54
C TYR A 68 -16.89 -13.86 11.40
N PRO A 69 -15.74 -13.40 11.92
CA PRO A 69 -15.68 -12.13 12.62
C PRO A 69 -16.11 -11.00 11.68
N ILE A 70 -16.80 -10.00 12.22
CA ILE A 70 -17.23 -8.84 11.47
C ILE A 70 -15.99 -8.01 11.07
N GLY A 71 -15.48 -8.25 9.89
CA GLY A 71 -14.29 -7.59 9.34
C GLY A 71 -12.96 -8.05 9.94
N PRO A 72 -11.85 -7.51 9.47
CA PRO A 72 -10.53 -7.82 9.96
C PRO A 72 -10.29 -7.24 11.37
N ASP A 73 -9.72 -8.04 12.27
CA ASP A 73 -9.36 -7.62 13.62
C ASP A 73 -7.90 -7.10 13.65
N GLY A 74 -7.75 -5.82 13.90
CA GLY A 74 -6.44 -5.15 13.98
C GLY A 74 -5.87 -5.02 15.40
N ARG A 75 -6.44 -5.70 16.41
CA ARG A 75 -5.98 -5.61 17.79
C ARG A 75 -4.56 -6.12 18.00
N GLY A 76 -4.12 -7.09 17.21
CA GLY A 76 -2.75 -7.60 17.26
C GLY A 76 -1.68 -6.61 16.83
N GLY A 77 -2.05 -5.54 16.13
CA GLY A 77 -1.11 -4.49 15.74
C GLY A 77 -0.27 -4.79 14.49
N ASP A 78 -0.44 -5.95 13.87
CA ASP A 78 0.36 -6.41 12.72
C ASP A 78 -0.12 -5.83 11.38
N GLN A 79 -0.48 -4.56 11.39
CA GLN A 79 -0.88 -3.82 10.18
C GLN A 79 -0.21 -2.45 10.12
N PRO A 80 0.10 -1.96 8.91
CA PRO A 80 0.58 -0.60 8.71
C PRO A 80 -0.45 0.44 9.17
N ARG A 81 0.01 1.47 9.88
CA ARG A 81 -0.81 2.60 10.33
C ARG A 81 -0.09 3.92 10.20
N GLY A 82 -0.85 4.97 9.88
CA GLY A 82 -0.33 6.33 9.79
C GLY A 82 0.60 6.55 8.59
N THR A 83 0.55 5.69 7.58
CA THR A 83 1.36 5.84 6.36
C THR A 83 0.94 7.08 5.59
N ARG A 84 1.90 7.90 5.21
CA ARG A 84 1.74 9.12 4.40
C ARG A 84 2.41 8.92 3.05
N ILE A 85 1.65 9.03 1.96
CA ILE A 85 2.13 8.91 0.59
C ILE A 85 1.79 10.21 -0.11
N THR A 86 2.80 11.07 -0.30
CA THR A 86 2.58 12.45 -0.70
C THR A 86 3.50 12.87 -1.84
N ASN A 87 2.98 13.69 -2.75
CA ASN A 87 3.74 14.36 -3.81
C ASN A 87 4.57 13.44 -4.73
N ASN A 88 4.22 12.16 -4.83
CA ASN A 88 4.96 11.22 -5.68
C ASN A 88 4.47 11.28 -7.13
N LEU A 89 5.39 11.07 -8.06
CA LEU A 89 5.12 10.86 -9.48
C LEU A 89 5.20 9.36 -9.78
N VAL A 90 4.12 8.77 -10.28
CA VAL A 90 4.05 7.33 -10.56
C VAL A 90 3.54 7.13 -11.99
N HIS A 91 4.35 6.47 -12.82
CA HIS A 91 3.97 6.22 -14.21
C HIS A 91 4.69 5.00 -14.78
N GLU A 92 4.22 4.49 -15.91
CA GLU A 92 4.77 3.31 -16.59
C GLU A 92 4.94 2.12 -15.63
N ILE A 93 3.90 1.81 -14.86
CA ILE A 93 3.90 0.69 -13.90
C ILE A 93 3.09 -0.49 -14.42
N GLY A 94 3.21 -1.64 -13.73
CA GLY A 94 2.50 -2.86 -14.10
C GLY A 94 2.97 -3.43 -15.44
N LEU A 95 4.26 -3.38 -15.71
CA LEU A 95 4.82 -3.86 -16.98
C LEU A 95 4.53 -5.35 -17.16
N TRP A 96 4.63 -6.12 -16.10
CA TRP A 96 4.39 -7.56 -16.09
C TRP A 96 3.04 -7.92 -15.45
N GLN A 97 2.72 -7.33 -14.28
CA GLN A 97 1.49 -7.59 -13.55
C GLN A 97 0.41 -6.54 -13.88
N LYS A 98 -0.54 -6.92 -14.72
CA LYS A 98 -1.60 -6.01 -15.21
C LYS A 98 -2.69 -5.67 -14.19
N GLN A 99 -2.64 -6.21 -12.99
CA GLN A 99 -3.53 -5.83 -11.88
C GLN A 99 -2.90 -4.80 -10.91
N SER A 100 -1.81 -4.20 -11.32
CA SER A 100 -1.04 -3.24 -10.53
C SER A 100 -1.72 -1.87 -10.40
N SER A 101 -1.35 -1.17 -9.36
CA SER A 101 -1.85 0.17 -9.00
C SER A 101 -0.69 1.06 -8.53
N LEU A 102 -0.90 2.38 -8.48
CA LEU A 102 0.00 3.26 -7.75
C LEU A 102 0.12 2.79 -6.30
N TYR A 103 -1.01 2.62 -5.63
CA TYR A 103 -1.09 2.15 -4.26
C TYR A 103 -2.09 1.02 -4.11
N PHE A 104 -1.63 -0.08 -3.54
CA PHE A 104 -2.45 -1.20 -3.11
C PHE A 104 -2.46 -1.31 -1.59
N GLN A 105 -3.62 -1.49 -1.00
CA GLN A 105 -3.76 -1.68 0.45
C GLN A 105 -4.63 -2.87 0.78
N ALA A 106 -4.12 -3.74 1.65
CA ALA A 106 -4.89 -4.77 2.33
C ALA A 106 -4.55 -4.76 3.82
N VAL A 107 -5.58 -4.73 4.67
CA VAL A 107 -5.40 -4.77 6.14
C VAL A 107 -4.41 -3.71 6.65
N ALA A 108 -4.59 -2.46 6.25
CA ALA A 108 -3.87 -1.31 6.74
C ALA A 108 -4.85 -0.20 7.15
N ALA A 109 -4.42 0.77 7.94
CA ALA A 109 -5.28 1.81 8.47
C ALA A 109 -4.63 3.19 8.47
N GLN A 110 -5.45 4.24 8.46
CA GLN A 110 -5.01 5.63 8.63
C GLN A 110 -3.97 6.07 7.57
N THR A 111 -4.13 5.64 6.33
CA THR A 111 -3.25 6.05 5.22
C THR A 111 -3.69 7.40 4.67
N LEU A 112 -2.75 8.32 4.51
CA LEU A 112 -2.92 9.59 3.82
C LEU A 112 -2.32 9.50 2.41
N LEU A 113 -3.12 9.79 1.39
CA LEU A 113 -2.70 9.92 0.00
C LEU A 113 -2.98 11.36 -0.46
N LYS A 114 -1.94 12.15 -0.76
CA LYS A 114 -2.10 13.56 -1.10
C LYS A 114 -1.08 14.03 -2.15
N GLY A 115 -1.56 14.75 -3.17
CA GLY A 115 -0.69 15.41 -4.13
C GLY A 115 0.07 14.47 -5.09
N ASN A 116 -0.27 13.18 -5.12
CA ASN A 116 0.38 12.25 -6.03
C ASN A 116 -0.17 12.40 -7.45
N VAL A 117 0.69 12.21 -8.44
CA VAL A 117 0.36 12.17 -9.87
C VAL A 117 0.53 10.75 -10.38
N PHE A 118 -0.47 10.26 -11.10
CA PHE A 118 -0.47 8.91 -11.67
C PHE A 118 -0.96 8.90 -13.11
N PHE A 119 -0.22 8.24 -14.00
CA PHE A 119 -0.62 8.00 -15.38
C PHE A 119 0.07 6.75 -15.97
N ASN A 120 -0.38 6.29 -17.13
CA ASN A 120 0.15 5.13 -17.83
C ASN A 120 0.30 3.88 -16.92
N GLY A 121 -0.70 3.62 -16.12
CA GLY A 121 -0.81 2.38 -15.36
C GLY A 121 -1.84 1.42 -15.97
N PRO A 122 -1.73 0.12 -15.69
CA PRO A 122 -2.55 -0.89 -16.37
C PRO A 122 -3.97 -0.97 -15.82
N ARG A 123 -4.24 -0.38 -14.66
CA ARG A 123 -5.50 -0.51 -13.93
C ARG A 123 -5.82 0.76 -13.13
N ALA A 124 -6.52 0.59 -12.00
CA ALA A 124 -6.88 1.67 -11.09
C ALA A 124 -5.67 2.28 -10.41
N ALA A 125 -5.67 3.59 -10.20
CA ALA A 125 -4.64 4.27 -9.43
C ALA A 125 -4.54 3.72 -8.00
N LEU A 126 -5.67 3.42 -7.39
CA LEU A 126 -5.79 2.94 -6.02
C LEU A 126 -6.58 1.64 -5.95
N ASN A 127 -6.12 0.70 -5.13
CA ASN A 127 -6.80 -0.55 -4.88
C ASN A 127 -6.83 -0.83 -3.38
N PHE A 128 -8.02 -0.92 -2.82
CA PHE A 128 -8.25 -1.17 -1.39
C PHE A 128 -8.94 -2.52 -1.20
N LYS A 129 -8.34 -3.39 -0.40
CA LYS A 129 -8.93 -4.65 0.05
C LYS A 129 -8.94 -4.72 1.57
N CYS A 130 -10.04 -5.21 2.16
CA CYS A 130 -10.14 -5.47 3.60
C CYS A 130 -9.68 -4.29 4.46
N VAL A 131 -10.30 -3.14 4.29
CA VAL A 131 -9.89 -1.89 4.96
C VAL A 131 -10.43 -1.86 6.39
N LEU A 132 -9.52 -1.73 7.36
CA LEU A 132 -9.83 -1.41 8.75
C LEU A 132 -10.03 0.09 8.89
N ARG A 133 -11.27 0.58 8.96
CA ARG A 133 -11.65 2.00 9.09
C ARG A 133 -10.76 2.96 8.30
N LEU A 134 -11.19 3.30 7.13
CA LEU A 134 -10.49 4.24 6.25
C LEU A 134 -10.75 5.68 6.74
N PHE A 135 -9.70 6.39 7.14
CA PHE A 135 -9.61 7.83 6.95
C PHE A 135 -8.58 8.08 5.87
N ALA A 136 -9.00 8.04 4.62
CA ALA A 136 -8.17 8.48 3.50
C ALA A 136 -8.62 9.87 3.10
N LEU A 137 -7.77 10.87 3.30
CA LEU A 137 -7.94 12.16 2.64
C LEU A 137 -7.33 12.03 1.24
N LEU A 138 -8.19 11.83 0.24
CA LEU A 138 -7.77 11.66 -1.15
C LEU A 138 -7.62 13.03 -1.83
N HIS A 139 -6.39 13.40 -2.17
CA HIS A 139 -6.10 14.44 -3.16
C HIS A 139 -5.22 13.82 -4.24
N LEU A 140 -5.83 13.18 -5.20
CA LEU A 140 -5.15 12.49 -6.31
C LEU A 140 -5.42 13.24 -7.62
N ARG A 141 -4.39 13.51 -8.40
CA ARG A 141 -4.53 13.91 -9.80
C ARG A 141 -4.25 12.70 -10.68
N VAL A 142 -5.27 12.22 -11.36
CA VAL A 142 -5.16 11.14 -12.35
C VAL A 142 -5.27 11.78 -13.73
N TRP A 143 -4.27 11.57 -14.57
CA TRP A 143 -4.29 11.93 -15.98
C TRP A 143 -4.43 10.64 -16.79
N ALA A 144 -5.53 10.48 -17.48
CA ALA A 144 -5.66 9.50 -18.55
C ALA A 144 -5.25 10.19 -19.87
N LEU A 145 -4.25 9.68 -20.51
CA LEU A 145 -3.91 9.99 -21.91
C LEU A 145 -4.56 8.94 -22.81
#